data_08427c918f67e80aa42824e6576bab67
#
_entry.id   08427c918f67e80aa42824e6576bab67
#
_cell.length_a   1.000
_cell.length_b   1.000
_cell.length_c   1.000
_cell.angle_alpha   90.00
_cell.angle_beta   90.00
_cell.angle_gamma   90.00
#
_symmetry.space_group_name_H-M   'P 1'
#
loop_
_entity.id
_entity.type
_entity.pdbx_description
1 polymer ?
#
loop_
_entity_poly.entity_id
_entity_poly.type
_entity_poly.pdbx_seq_one_letter_code
_entity_poly.pdbx_strand_id
1 'polypeptide(L)'
;MRILIVSDAWYPQINGVVRTLTAMRDQLSARGDEVYMLTPERFWSIPCPTYSEIRLAFISSGAVGKVVKEFMPSAIHIATEGPLGLAARRFCLKRGLPFTSAFHTRFPEYIEARFRIPADWSYPLLRWFHGRSSAVMAPTPTVVDSLAARGFKNVRLWGRGVDIDLFKPGHRQGTADVPGKGPTLLFVGRVAIEKNITAFLDLKIDGTKVIVGDGPMIAELRSHYPDVVFVGAKHGRDLVSYYNAADVFVFPSLTDTFGLVMLEALACGVPVAAFPVMGPKDVVTDDKVGCLDEDLSVAIETALTLCPEDCVAFAKKRSWTACAETFRSYLHQFDPTMIHGADVLSATAS
;
A
#
# COMPACT_ATOMS: atom_id res chain seq x y z
N MET A 1 1.23 -9.23 22.88
CA MET A 1 2.65 -9.29 22.44
C MET A 1 3.26 -7.90 22.44
N ARG A 2 4.59 -7.81 22.52
CA ARG A 2 5.34 -6.57 22.24
C ARG A 2 5.89 -6.67 20.83
N ILE A 3 5.35 -5.88 19.91
CA ILE A 3 5.63 -5.98 18.47
C ILE A 3 6.39 -4.75 18.02
N LEU A 4 7.59 -4.93 17.48
CA LEU A 4 8.35 -3.87 16.80
C LEU A 4 8.08 -3.93 15.31
N ILE A 5 7.53 -2.87 14.75
CA ILE A 5 7.35 -2.69 13.31
C ILE A 5 8.34 -1.62 12.82
N VAL A 6 9.21 -2.00 11.89
CA VAL A 6 10.24 -1.13 11.31
C VAL A 6 9.81 -0.73 9.91
N SER A 7 9.77 0.58 9.63
CA SER A 7 9.34 1.08 8.33
C SER A 7 10.09 2.35 7.94
N ASP A 8 10.60 2.42 6.70
CA ASP A 8 11.10 3.65 6.08
C ASP A 8 9.95 4.51 5.53
N ALA A 9 8.78 3.90 5.28
CA ALA A 9 7.58 4.58 4.87
C ALA A 9 6.73 4.94 6.11
N TRP A 10 6.65 6.23 6.43
CA TRP A 10 5.86 6.75 7.54
C TRP A 10 5.45 8.20 7.26
N TYR A 11 4.66 8.79 8.15
CA TYR A 11 4.25 10.18 8.03
C TYR A 11 5.47 11.12 7.83
N PRO A 12 5.35 12.23 7.06
CA PRO A 12 4.14 12.77 6.43
C PRO A 12 3.74 12.12 5.09
N GLN A 13 4.35 11.01 4.68
CA GLN A 13 3.98 10.32 3.46
C GLN A 13 2.53 9.83 3.51
N ILE A 14 1.82 9.99 2.39
CA ILE A 14 0.45 9.51 2.23
C ILE A 14 0.43 8.47 1.11
N ASN A 15 0.51 7.21 1.48
CA ASN A 15 0.51 6.08 0.55
C ASN A 15 -0.08 4.82 1.18
N GLY A 16 -0.29 3.79 0.37
CA GLY A 16 -0.90 2.54 0.81
C GLY A 16 -0.12 1.80 1.90
N VAL A 17 1.22 1.97 1.94
CA VAL A 17 2.07 1.35 2.98
C VAL A 17 1.79 1.99 4.34
N VAL A 18 1.85 3.33 4.41
CA VAL A 18 1.57 4.08 5.65
C VAL A 18 0.17 3.78 6.16
N ARG A 19 -0.85 3.81 5.28
CA ARG A 19 -2.24 3.46 5.65
C ARG A 19 -2.35 2.05 6.21
N THR A 20 -1.73 1.06 5.55
CA THR A 20 -1.72 -0.33 6.02
C THR A 20 -1.08 -0.46 7.39
N LEU A 21 0.11 0.12 7.57
CA LEU A 21 0.85 0.00 8.83
C LEU A 21 0.16 0.75 9.98
N THR A 22 -0.47 1.90 9.70
CA THR A 22 -1.30 2.62 10.68
C THR A 22 -2.49 1.76 11.11
N ALA A 23 -3.23 1.20 10.16
CA ALA A 23 -4.35 0.32 10.46
C ALA A 23 -3.90 -0.91 11.28
N MET A 24 -2.75 -1.51 10.93
CA MET A 24 -2.21 -2.64 11.71
C MET A 24 -1.84 -2.24 13.12
N ARG A 25 -1.13 -1.13 13.30
CA ARG A 25 -0.82 -0.60 14.64
C ARG A 25 -2.09 -0.46 15.48
N ASP A 26 -3.11 0.20 14.93
CA ASP A 26 -4.32 0.53 15.65
C ASP A 26 -5.14 -0.73 15.98
N GLN A 27 -5.31 -1.65 15.03
CA GLN A 27 -6.01 -2.92 15.25
C GLN A 27 -5.29 -3.83 16.25
N LEU A 28 -3.97 -3.95 16.18
CA LEU A 28 -3.19 -4.74 17.11
C LEU A 28 -3.23 -4.13 18.53
N SER A 29 -3.14 -2.80 18.64
CA SER A 29 -3.23 -2.10 19.93
C SER A 29 -4.61 -2.25 20.55
N ALA A 30 -5.69 -2.18 19.76
CA ALA A 30 -7.06 -2.42 20.22
C ALA A 30 -7.26 -3.85 20.76
N ARG A 31 -6.44 -4.80 20.33
CA ARG A 31 -6.43 -6.19 20.82
C ARG A 31 -5.55 -6.41 22.06
N GLY A 32 -4.91 -5.37 22.58
CA GLY A 32 -4.03 -5.44 23.75
C GLY A 32 -2.57 -5.81 23.40
N ASP A 33 -2.16 -5.80 22.13
CA ASP A 33 -0.75 -5.88 21.78
C ASP A 33 -0.08 -4.51 21.96
N GLU A 34 1.15 -4.47 22.46
CA GLU A 34 1.97 -3.26 22.55
C GLU A 34 2.77 -3.11 21.27
N VAL A 35 2.42 -2.14 20.44
CA VAL A 35 3.03 -1.93 19.12
C VAL A 35 3.91 -0.70 19.12
N TYR A 36 5.17 -0.87 18.75
CA TYR A 36 6.13 0.21 18.58
C TYR A 36 6.52 0.37 17.13
N MET A 37 6.31 1.58 16.58
CA MET A 37 6.70 1.93 15.22
C MET A 37 8.08 2.56 15.23
N LEU A 38 9.07 1.90 14.62
CA LEU A 38 10.40 2.44 14.40
C LEU A 38 10.49 3.03 12.99
N THR A 39 10.59 4.36 12.92
CA THR A 39 10.41 5.16 11.72
C THR A 39 11.54 6.17 11.53
N PRO A 40 11.75 6.73 10.31
CA PRO A 40 12.86 7.63 9.99
C PRO A 40 12.87 8.94 10.80
N GLU A 41 11.73 9.41 11.27
CA GLU A 41 11.62 10.69 12.02
C GLU A 41 12.42 10.72 13.32
N ARG A 42 12.79 9.55 13.85
CA ARG A 42 13.64 9.43 15.06
C ARG A 42 15.13 9.63 14.78
N PHE A 43 15.51 9.74 13.52
CA PHE A 43 16.90 9.75 13.10
C PHE A 43 17.17 10.90 12.16
N TRP A 44 18.46 11.27 12.06
CA TRP A 44 18.84 12.17 11.01
C TRP A 44 18.58 11.55 9.64
N SER A 45 17.89 12.28 8.78
CA SER A 45 17.40 11.77 7.50
C SER A 45 17.42 12.85 6.44
N ILE A 46 17.66 12.47 5.20
CA ILE A 46 17.57 13.35 4.03
C ILE A 46 16.34 12.96 3.18
N PRO A 47 15.78 13.92 2.43
CA PRO A 47 14.75 13.60 1.46
C PRO A 47 15.33 12.74 0.33
N CYS A 48 14.56 11.78 -0.16
CA CYS A 48 14.91 11.03 -1.37
C CYS A 48 14.92 11.98 -2.58
N PRO A 49 15.97 11.98 -3.43
CA PRO A 49 16.11 12.95 -4.52
C PRO A 49 14.93 13.04 -5.49
N THR A 50 14.18 11.94 -5.67
CA THR A 50 13.05 11.86 -6.60
C THR A 50 11.67 11.90 -5.91
N TYR A 51 11.63 11.74 -4.59
CA TYR A 51 10.44 11.70 -3.76
C TYR A 51 10.74 12.38 -2.43
N SER A 52 10.66 13.70 -2.38
CA SER A 52 11.07 14.50 -1.21
C SER A 52 10.33 14.16 0.08
N GLU A 53 9.13 13.61 -0.04
CA GLU A 53 8.34 13.11 1.08
C GLU A 53 8.87 11.79 1.67
N ILE A 54 9.68 11.03 0.93
CA ILE A 54 10.36 9.83 1.43
C ILE A 54 11.64 10.25 2.13
N ARG A 55 11.74 9.92 3.43
CA ARG A 55 12.92 10.23 4.25
C ARG A 55 13.85 9.03 4.30
N LEU A 56 15.10 9.22 3.87
CA LEU A 56 16.15 8.20 3.96
C LEU A 56 16.93 8.42 5.26
N ALA A 57 16.77 7.53 6.23
CA ALA A 57 17.44 7.64 7.52
C ALA A 57 18.88 7.13 7.45
N PHE A 58 19.83 7.92 7.97
CA PHE A 58 21.21 7.45 8.17
C PHE A 58 21.31 6.78 9.53
N ILE A 59 21.24 5.47 9.55
CA ILE A 59 21.19 4.71 10.79
C ILE A 59 22.10 3.49 10.77
N SER A 60 22.76 3.23 11.89
CA SER A 60 23.54 2.02 12.11
C SER A 60 22.67 0.93 12.76
N SER A 61 23.05 -0.33 12.58
CA SER A 61 22.42 -1.46 13.30
C SER A 61 22.55 -1.33 14.84
N GLY A 62 23.56 -0.62 15.33
CA GLY A 62 23.72 -0.32 16.75
C GLY A 62 22.68 0.65 17.30
N ALA A 63 22.28 1.64 16.50
CA ALA A 63 21.20 2.56 16.90
C ALA A 63 19.83 1.87 16.92
N VAL A 64 19.56 0.99 15.95
CA VAL A 64 18.38 0.09 16.01
C VAL A 64 18.44 -0.79 17.26
N GLY A 65 19.62 -1.33 17.57
CA GLY A 65 19.84 -2.17 18.76
C GLY A 65 19.54 -1.47 20.09
N LYS A 66 19.76 -0.16 20.21
CA LYS A 66 19.36 0.61 21.39
C LYS A 66 17.84 0.58 21.57
N VAL A 67 17.10 0.88 20.50
CA VAL A 67 15.62 0.88 20.54
C VAL A 67 15.08 -0.52 20.85
N VAL A 68 15.64 -1.56 20.22
CA VAL A 68 15.22 -2.95 20.47
C VAL A 68 15.46 -3.34 21.93
N LYS A 69 16.59 -2.94 22.53
CA LYS A 69 16.90 -3.21 23.93
C LYS A 69 16.01 -2.44 24.90
N GLU A 70 15.63 -1.22 24.57
CA GLU A 70 14.70 -0.41 25.38
C GLU A 70 13.28 -0.96 25.31
N PHE A 71 12.82 -1.28 24.12
CA PHE A 71 11.45 -1.76 23.91
C PHE A 71 11.26 -3.24 24.25
N MET A 72 12.31 -4.07 24.18
CA MET A 72 12.25 -5.52 24.47
C MET A 72 11.11 -6.23 23.74
N PRO A 73 11.08 -6.19 22.38
CA PRO A 73 10.02 -6.82 21.61
C PRO A 73 10.07 -8.35 21.71
N SER A 74 8.89 -8.99 21.60
CA SER A 74 8.75 -10.43 21.45
C SER A 74 8.54 -10.84 19.97
N ALA A 75 8.36 -9.88 19.05
CA ALA A 75 8.29 -10.08 17.62
C ALA A 75 8.80 -8.85 16.87
N ILE A 76 9.47 -9.04 15.74
CA ILE A 76 9.99 -7.98 14.88
C ILE A 76 9.47 -8.16 13.47
N HIS A 77 8.88 -7.10 12.91
CA HIS A 77 8.47 -7.03 11.51
C HIS A 77 9.19 -5.89 10.79
N ILE A 78 9.84 -6.20 9.67
CA ILE A 78 10.54 -5.22 8.81
C ILE A 78 9.68 -4.99 7.58
N ALA A 79 8.96 -3.88 7.58
CA ALA A 79 7.93 -3.60 6.58
C ALA A 79 8.48 -3.08 5.24
N THR A 80 9.70 -2.49 5.23
CA THR A 80 10.28 -1.88 4.03
C THR A 80 11.75 -2.19 3.87
N GLU A 81 12.24 -2.13 2.63
CA GLU A 81 13.61 -2.49 2.22
C GLU A 81 14.60 -1.31 2.26
N GLY A 82 14.18 -0.18 2.79
CA GLY A 82 14.99 1.03 2.87
C GLY A 82 16.13 0.95 3.90
N PRO A 83 16.88 2.07 4.10
CA PRO A 83 18.03 2.10 4.99
C PRO A 83 17.74 1.65 6.42
N LEU A 84 16.56 2.03 6.97
CA LEU A 84 16.13 1.63 8.30
C LEU A 84 15.82 0.13 8.36
N GLY A 85 15.12 -0.39 7.35
CA GLY A 85 14.88 -1.83 7.21
C GLY A 85 16.16 -2.64 7.10
N LEU A 86 17.15 -2.16 6.32
CA LEU A 86 18.47 -2.80 6.21
C LEU A 86 19.23 -2.81 7.54
N ALA A 87 19.19 -1.71 8.30
CA ALA A 87 19.84 -1.63 9.62
C ALA A 87 19.19 -2.59 10.62
N ALA A 88 17.86 -2.68 10.62
CA ALA A 88 17.11 -3.61 11.46
C ALA A 88 17.40 -5.07 11.09
N ARG A 89 17.37 -5.40 9.78
CA ARG A 89 17.74 -6.73 9.28
C ARG A 89 19.15 -7.13 9.74
N ARG A 90 20.13 -6.20 9.59
CA ARG A 90 21.51 -6.47 10.02
C ARG A 90 21.60 -6.71 11.54
N PHE A 91 20.85 -5.96 12.33
CA PHE A 91 20.79 -6.16 13.78
C PHE A 91 20.22 -7.54 14.11
N CYS A 92 19.06 -7.91 13.54
CA CYS A 92 18.42 -9.21 13.78
C CYS A 92 19.36 -10.36 13.42
N LEU A 93 20.02 -10.30 12.25
CA LEU A 93 20.96 -11.34 11.83
C LEU A 93 22.17 -11.48 12.74
N LYS A 94 22.72 -10.36 13.24
CA LYS A 94 23.85 -10.39 14.19
C LYS A 94 23.47 -11.05 15.50
N ARG A 95 22.22 -10.90 15.95
CA ARG A 95 21.72 -11.43 17.21
C ARG A 95 21.02 -12.79 17.09
N GLY A 96 20.89 -13.34 15.88
CA GLY A 96 20.12 -14.56 15.64
C GLY A 96 18.63 -14.39 15.90
N LEU A 97 18.10 -13.15 15.89
CA LEU A 97 16.69 -12.87 16.13
C LEU A 97 15.88 -13.16 14.85
N PRO A 98 14.80 -13.95 14.95
CA PRO A 98 13.89 -14.12 13.84
C PRO A 98 13.12 -12.81 13.57
N PHE A 99 12.78 -12.58 12.32
CA PHE A 99 11.94 -11.45 11.89
C PHE A 99 11.08 -11.84 10.70
N THR A 100 9.97 -11.15 10.54
CA THR A 100 9.14 -11.20 9.35
C THR A 100 9.35 -9.95 8.49
N SER A 101 9.01 -10.03 7.22
CA SER A 101 9.05 -8.87 6.33
C SER A 101 7.83 -8.82 5.43
N ALA A 102 7.62 -7.69 4.73
CA ALA A 102 6.54 -7.54 3.79
C ALA A 102 7.02 -6.97 2.45
N PHE A 103 6.39 -7.43 1.37
CA PHE A 103 6.55 -6.91 0.03
C PHE A 103 5.37 -5.99 -0.27
N HIS A 104 5.54 -4.70 -0.04
CA HIS A 104 4.47 -3.72 -0.18
C HIS A 104 4.41 -3.09 -1.58
N THR A 105 5.57 -2.91 -2.21
CA THR A 105 5.70 -2.12 -3.43
C THR A 105 6.55 -2.85 -4.45
N ARG A 106 6.12 -2.84 -5.70
CA ARG A 106 6.87 -3.39 -6.84
C ARG A 106 7.97 -2.40 -7.26
N PHE A 107 8.93 -2.14 -6.37
CA PHE A 107 10.05 -1.25 -6.66
C PHE A 107 10.80 -1.57 -7.96
N PRO A 108 11.04 -2.85 -8.30
CA PRO A 108 11.67 -3.20 -9.59
C PRO A 108 10.94 -2.61 -10.77
N GLU A 109 9.61 -2.75 -10.83
CA GLU A 109 8.79 -2.24 -11.92
C GLU A 109 8.71 -0.71 -11.92
N TYR A 110 8.75 -0.07 -10.75
CA TYR A 110 8.81 1.40 -10.66
C TYR A 110 10.15 1.93 -11.18
N ILE A 111 11.26 1.23 -10.89
CA ILE A 111 12.59 1.55 -11.41
C ILE A 111 12.61 1.35 -12.94
N GLU A 112 12.04 0.27 -13.44
CA GLU A 112 11.94 0.00 -14.87
C GLU A 112 11.13 1.08 -15.59
N ALA A 113 9.93 1.40 -15.10
CA ALA A 113 9.07 2.43 -15.70
C ALA A 113 9.74 3.82 -15.75
N ARG A 114 10.56 4.14 -14.75
CA ARG A 114 11.16 5.47 -14.62
C ARG A 114 12.54 5.59 -15.23
N PHE A 115 13.37 4.58 -15.08
CA PHE A 115 14.79 4.61 -15.48
C PHE A 115 15.12 3.65 -16.61
N ARG A 116 14.13 2.88 -17.12
CA ARG A 116 14.30 1.84 -18.12
C ARG A 116 15.33 0.76 -17.76
N ILE A 117 15.54 0.55 -16.45
CA ILE A 117 16.37 -0.54 -15.92
C ILE A 117 15.48 -1.76 -15.79
N PRO A 118 15.79 -2.91 -16.41
CA PRO A 118 14.96 -4.10 -16.32
C PRO A 118 14.67 -4.51 -14.89
N ALA A 119 13.40 -4.76 -14.56
CA ALA A 119 12.95 -5.12 -13.21
C ALA A 119 13.72 -6.33 -12.65
N ASP A 120 14.02 -7.30 -13.49
CA ASP A 120 14.72 -8.53 -13.11
C ASP A 120 16.13 -8.28 -12.53
N TRP A 121 16.76 -7.15 -12.80
CA TRP A 121 18.06 -6.82 -12.21
C TRP A 121 17.95 -6.42 -10.72
N SER A 122 16.79 -5.95 -10.30
CA SER A 122 16.55 -5.52 -8.91
C SER A 122 16.05 -6.68 -8.02
N TYR A 123 15.41 -7.70 -8.60
CA TYR A 123 14.86 -8.84 -7.83
C TYR A 123 15.90 -9.65 -7.04
N PRO A 124 17.15 -9.89 -7.49
CA PRO A 124 18.17 -10.55 -6.68
C PRO A 124 18.46 -9.83 -5.35
N LEU A 125 18.47 -8.48 -5.35
CA LEU A 125 18.66 -7.69 -4.13
C LEU A 125 17.48 -7.88 -3.17
N LEU A 126 16.25 -7.81 -3.67
CA LEU A 126 15.05 -8.01 -2.85
C LEU A 126 14.99 -9.45 -2.30
N ARG A 127 15.32 -10.46 -3.12
CA ARG A 127 15.40 -11.84 -2.67
C ARG A 127 16.47 -12.03 -1.58
N TRP A 128 17.62 -11.37 -1.71
CA TRP A 128 18.64 -11.35 -0.64
C TRP A 128 18.11 -10.69 0.63
N PHE A 129 17.39 -9.57 0.51
CA PHE A 129 16.83 -8.88 1.67
C PHE A 129 15.82 -9.76 2.41
N HIS A 130 14.85 -10.30 1.71
CA HIS A 130 13.77 -11.09 2.28
C HIS A 130 14.15 -12.54 2.60
N GLY A 131 15.22 -13.07 2.02
CA GLY A 131 15.58 -14.48 2.08
C GLY A 131 15.94 -15.02 3.47
N ARG A 132 16.10 -14.14 4.47
CA ARG A 132 16.32 -14.50 5.87
C ARG A 132 15.09 -14.24 6.76
N SER A 133 13.99 -13.76 6.19
CA SER A 133 12.74 -13.58 6.91
C SER A 133 12.06 -14.94 7.17
N SER A 134 11.48 -15.10 8.35
CA SER A 134 10.68 -16.29 8.69
C SER A 134 9.38 -16.37 7.88
N ALA A 135 8.84 -15.21 7.51
CA ALA A 135 7.75 -15.06 6.54
C ALA A 135 7.91 -13.75 5.77
N VAL A 136 7.60 -13.79 4.46
CA VAL A 136 7.50 -12.63 3.57
C VAL A 136 6.03 -12.42 3.24
N MET A 137 5.45 -11.35 3.76
CA MET A 137 4.02 -11.07 3.60
C MET A 137 3.76 -10.32 2.30
N ALA A 138 2.91 -10.85 1.44
CA ALA A 138 2.54 -10.26 0.14
C ALA A 138 1.04 -9.98 0.07
N PRO A 139 0.61 -8.89 -0.60
CA PRO A 139 -0.76 -8.37 -0.47
C PRO A 139 -1.82 -9.16 -1.23
N THR A 140 -1.44 -9.89 -2.29
CA THR A 140 -2.38 -10.59 -3.18
C THR A 140 -1.85 -11.94 -3.62
N PRO A 141 -2.74 -12.89 -4.03
CA PRO A 141 -2.33 -14.18 -4.58
C PRO A 141 -1.38 -14.04 -5.77
N THR A 142 -1.68 -13.14 -6.71
CA THR A 142 -0.84 -12.90 -7.89
C THR A 142 0.57 -12.43 -7.51
N VAL A 143 0.71 -11.59 -6.48
CA VAL A 143 2.04 -11.19 -5.97
C VAL A 143 2.74 -12.36 -5.31
N VAL A 144 2.03 -13.20 -4.53
CA VAL A 144 2.60 -14.41 -3.92
C VAL A 144 3.19 -15.32 -5.00
N ASP A 145 2.40 -15.62 -6.04
CA ASP A 145 2.83 -16.49 -7.14
C ASP A 145 4.01 -15.90 -7.92
N SER A 146 3.97 -14.60 -8.20
CA SER A 146 5.05 -13.88 -8.88
C SER A 146 6.37 -13.93 -8.08
N LEU A 147 6.32 -13.74 -6.77
CA LEU A 147 7.50 -13.84 -5.90
C LEU A 147 8.01 -15.27 -5.79
N ALA A 148 7.10 -16.25 -5.65
CA ALA A 148 7.46 -17.67 -5.61
C ALA A 148 8.17 -18.11 -6.90
N ALA A 149 7.65 -17.72 -8.07
CA ALA A 149 8.27 -17.97 -9.37
C ALA A 149 9.68 -17.36 -9.50
N ARG A 150 9.96 -16.25 -8.80
CA ARG A 150 11.27 -15.60 -8.72
C ARG A 150 12.18 -16.18 -7.62
N GLY A 151 11.78 -17.27 -6.98
CA GLY A 151 12.57 -17.99 -5.98
C GLY A 151 12.57 -17.37 -4.58
N PHE A 152 11.59 -16.53 -4.25
CA PHE A 152 11.36 -16.11 -2.87
C PHE A 152 10.80 -17.28 -2.07
N LYS A 153 11.31 -17.47 -0.86
CA LYS A 153 10.85 -18.51 0.07
C LYS A 153 9.94 -17.91 1.14
N ASN A 154 9.11 -18.76 1.73
CA ASN A 154 8.24 -18.40 2.87
C ASN A 154 7.28 -17.23 2.57
N VAL A 155 6.87 -17.05 1.31
CA VAL A 155 5.87 -16.02 0.94
C VAL A 155 4.52 -16.43 1.51
N ARG A 156 3.81 -15.49 2.13
CA ARG A 156 2.50 -15.66 2.75
C ARG A 156 1.55 -14.58 2.28
N LEU A 157 0.33 -14.99 1.97
CA LEU A 157 -0.72 -14.04 1.61
C LEU A 157 -1.14 -13.24 2.84
N TRP A 158 -0.97 -11.94 2.77
CA TRP A 158 -1.45 -11.00 3.77
C TRP A 158 -2.23 -9.90 3.07
N GLY A 159 -3.55 -10.09 2.95
CA GLY A 159 -4.47 -9.18 2.27
C GLY A 159 -4.55 -7.79 2.90
N ARG A 160 -5.50 -7.02 2.43
CA ARG A 160 -5.77 -5.66 2.92
C ARG A 160 -7.23 -5.55 3.32
N GLY A 161 -7.51 -4.62 4.22
CA GLY A 161 -8.84 -4.27 4.64
C GLY A 161 -9.23 -2.86 4.22
N VAL A 162 -10.47 -2.51 4.52
CA VAL A 162 -11.02 -1.16 4.40
C VAL A 162 -11.71 -0.78 5.71
N ASP A 163 -11.69 0.50 6.05
CA ASP A 163 -12.42 1.07 7.17
C ASP A 163 -13.87 1.36 6.74
N ILE A 164 -14.76 0.42 7.01
CA ILE A 164 -16.18 0.49 6.65
C ILE A 164 -16.99 1.45 7.55
N ASP A 165 -16.42 1.93 8.63
CA ASP A 165 -17.05 2.94 9.48
C ASP A 165 -16.83 4.34 8.90
N LEU A 166 -15.67 4.56 8.32
CA LEU A 166 -15.32 5.80 7.59
C LEU A 166 -15.86 5.77 6.16
N PHE A 167 -15.51 4.73 5.36
CA PHE A 167 -15.92 4.59 3.98
C PHE A 167 -17.23 3.83 3.91
N LYS A 168 -18.31 4.54 3.68
CA LYS A 168 -19.67 3.99 3.58
C LYS A 168 -20.54 4.89 2.71
N PRO A 169 -21.61 4.35 2.13
CA PRO A 169 -22.56 5.17 1.37
C PRO A 169 -23.08 6.33 2.22
N GLY A 170 -23.08 7.52 1.66
CA GLY A 170 -23.64 8.73 2.25
C GLY A 170 -24.87 9.22 1.50
N HIS A 171 -25.68 10.08 2.15
CA HIS A 171 -26.74 10.78 1.45
C HIS A 171 -26.12 11.78 0.46
N ARG A 172 -26.71 11.93 -0.75
CA ARG A 172 -26.24 12.89 -1.78
C ARG A 172 -26.14 14.34 -1.27
N GLN A 173 -26.88 14.72 -0.23
CA GLN A 173 -26.80 16.04 0.41
C GLN A 173 -25.51 16.33 1.19
N GLY A 174 -24.62 15.36 1.37
CA GLY A 174 -23.29 15.52 1.98
C GLY A 174 -22.15 15.16 1.04
N THR A 175 -22.44 15.02 -0.26
CA THR A 175 -21.43 14.73 -1.29
C THR A 175 -20.68 16.00 -1.68
N ALA A 176 -19.49 15.84 -2.25
CA ALA A 176 -18.75 16.94 -2.84
C ALA A 176 -19.56 17.56 -3.98
N ASP A 177 -19.53 18.88 -4.07
CA ASP A 177 -20.07 19.59 -5.24
C ASP A 177 -19.12 19.40 -6.41
N VAL A 178 -19.49 18.50 -7.31
CA VAL A 178 -18.73 18.21 -8.54
C VAL A 178 -19.40 18.94 -9.69
N PRO A 179 -18.74 19.96 -10.27
CA PRO A 179 -19.30 20.68 -11.41
C PRO A 179 -19.30 19.79 -12.64
N GLY A 180 -20.39 19.78 -13.39
CA GLY A 180 -20.47 19.06 -14.66
C GLY A 180 -21.83 18.44 -14.93
N LYS A 181 -21.92 17.71 -16.04
CA LYS A 181 -23.11 16.96 -16.47
C LYS A 181 -22.74 15.49 -16.71
N GLY A 182 -23.71 14.61 -16.53
CA GLY A 182 -23.52 13.17 -16.72
C GLY A 182 -22.88 12.49 -15.53
N PRO A 183 -22.40 11.24 -15.70
CA PRO A 183 -21.79 10.48 -14.61
C PRO A 183 -20.46 11.10 -14.14
N THR A 184 -20.18 10.95 -12.85
CA THR A 184 -18.92 11.34 -12.23
C THR A 184 -17.93 10.18 -12.26
N LEU A 185 -16.84 10.35 -13.01
CA LEU A 185 -15.76 9.39 -13.17
C LEU A 185 -14.60 9.78 -12.28
N LEU A 186 -14.38 9.04 -11.21
CA LEU A 186 -13.46 9.41 -10.12
C LEU A 186 -12.15 8.65 -10.19
N PHE A 187 -11.01 9.35 -10.12
CA PHE A 187 -9.71 8.81 -9.76
C PHE A 187 -9.30 9.35 -8.39
N VAL A 188 -8.74 8.47 -7.54
CA VAL A 188 -8.13 8.85 -6.26
C VAL A 188 -6.73 8.24 -6.18
N GLY A 189 -5.73 9.08 -5.96
CA GLY A 189 -4.37 8.59 -5.80
C GLY A 189 -3.31 9.66 -6.05
N ARG A 190 -2.04 9.24 -5.97
CA ARG A 190 -0.91 10.09 -6.31
C ARG A 190 -0.94 10.43 -7.80
N VAL A 191 -0.75 11.70 -8.14
CA VAL A 191 -0.72 12.17 -9.53
C VAL A 191 0.71 12.05 -10.07
N ALA A 192 1.07 10.84 -10.54
CA ALA A 192 2.41 10.48 -10.97
C ALA A 192 2.38 9.48 -12.14
N ILE A 193 3.50 9.36 -12.85
CA ILE A 193 3.62 8.59 -14.09
C ILE A 193 3.24 7.10 -13.91
N GLU A 194 3.60 6.51 -12.78
CA GLU A 194 3.30 5.12 -12.45
C GLU A 194 1.80 4.83 -12.28
N LYS A 195 0.97 5.88 -12.14
CA LYS A 195 -0.50 5.76 -12.03
C LYS A 195 -1.21 5.81 -13.38
N ASN A 196 -0.47 6.05 -14.47
CA ASN A 196 -0.99 6.00 -15.85
C ASN A 196 -2.29 6.81 -16.05
N ILE A 197 -2.39 7.97 -15.37
CA ILE A 197 -3.62 8.79 -15.33
C ILE A 197 -4.00 9.28 -16.72
N THR A 198 -3.03 9.54 -17.60
CA THR A 198 -3.25 9.99 -18.97
C THR A 198 -4.12 9.01 -19.76
N ALA A 199 -3.98 7.69 -19.54
CA ALA A 199 -4.85 6.70 -20.16
C ALA A 199 -6.34 6.91 -19.84
N PHE A 200 -6.66 7.44 -18.66
CA PHE A 200 -8.03 7.81 -18.29
C PHE A 200 -8.41 9.19 -18.84
N LEU A 201 -7.48 10.15 -18.80
CA LEU A 201 -7.78 11.53 -19.22
C LEU A 201 -7.99 11.64 -20.75
N ASP A 202 -7.29 10.82 -21.53
CA ASP A 202 -7.39 10.80 -23.01
C ASP A 202 -8.69 10.18 -23.52
N LEU A 203 -9.43 9.44 -22.69
CA LEU A 203 -10.68 8.81 -23.10
C LEU A 203 -11.71 9.85 -23.53
N LYS A 204 -12.35 9.61 -24.66
CA LYS A 204 -13.52 10.36 -25.13
C LYS A 204 -14.77 9.66 -24.65
N ILE A 205 -15.14 9.94 -23.41
CA ILE A 205 -16.28 9.34 -22.73
C ILE A 205 -17.13 10.45 -22.10
N ASP A 206 -18.44 10.29 -22.14
CA ASP A 206 -19.36 11.21 -21.50
C ASP A 206 -19.25 11.16 -20.00
N GLY A 207 -19.30 12.33 -19.34
CA GLY A 207 -19.24 12.45 -17.90
C GLY A 207 -18.17 13.44 -17.42
N THR A 208 -18.15 13.67 -16.13
CA THR A 208 -17.20 14.55 -15.45
C THR A 208 -16.04 13.76 -14.88
N LYS A 209 -14.83 14.00 -15.37
CA LYS A 209 -13.60 13.40 -14.84
C LYS A 209 -13.12 14.18 -13.62
N VAL A 210 -12.98 13.50 -12.49
CA VAL A 210 -12.54 14.08 -11.21
C VAL A 210 -11.27 13.40 -10.74
N ILE A 211 -10.24 14.17 -10.45
CA ILE A 211 -8.95 13.72 -9.93
C ILE A 211 -8.78 14.20 -8.50
N VAL A 212 -8.80 13.28 -7.55
CA VAL A 212 -8.49 13.54 -6.14
C VAL A 212 -7.09 13.05 -5.84
N GLY A 213 -6.20 13.96 -5.52
CA GLY A 213 -4.82 13.64 -5.22
C GLY A 213 -3.87 14.77 -5.58
N ASP A 214 -2.59 14.55 -5.26
CA ASP A 214 -1.50 15.45 -5.59
C ASP A 214 -0.29 14.66 -6.08
N GLY A 215 0.66 15.34 -6.72
CA GLY A 215 1.87 14.70 -7.20
C GLY A 215 2.58 15.49 -8.29
N PRO A 216 3.74 14.95 -8.75
CA PRO A 216 4.63 15.69 -9.64
C PRO A 216 4.02 16.05 -11.00
N MET A 217 2.97 15.36 -11.46
CA MET A 217 2.35 15.62 -12.76
C MET A 217 1.16 16.60 -12.68
N ILE A 218 0.74 17.08 -11.50
CA ILE A 218 -0.50 17.85 -11.33
C ILE A 218 -0.53 19.13 -12.17
N ALA A 219 0.59 19.87 -12.20
CA ALA A 219 0.68 21.13 -12.94
C ALA A 219 0.59 20.93 -14.47
N GLU A 220 1.28 19.91 -14.96
CA GLU A 220 1.27 19.52 -16.37
C GLU A 220 -0.14 19.07 -16.80
N LEU A 221 -0.74 18.14 -16.06
CA LEU A 221 -2.06 17.61 -16.41
C LEU A 221 -3.17 18.67 -16.35
N ARG A 222 -3.14 19.59 -15.38
CA ARG A 222 -4.09 20.72 -15.36
C ARG A 222 -3.99 21.60 -16.59
N SER A 223 -2.80 21.79 -17.12
CA SER A 223 -2.59 22.59 -18.32
C SER A 223 -3.09 21.90 -19.59
N HIS A 224 -2.93 20.57 -19.66
CA HIS A 224 -3.31 19.79 -20.85
C HIS A 224 -4.80 19.42 -20.87
N TYR A 225 -5.44 19.29 -19.70
CA TYR A 225 -6.83 18.85 -19.55
C TYR A 225 -7.67 19.87 -18.77
N PRO A 226 -7.99 21.04 -19.36
CA PRO A 226 -8.69 22.13 -18.67
C PRO A 226 -10.14 21.77 -18.24
N ASP A 227 -10.77 20.78 -18.90
CA ASP A 227 -12.13 20.34 -18.60
C ASP A 227 -12.17 19.29 -17.46
N VAL A 228 -11.03 18.84 -16.95
CA VAL A 228 -10.92 17.88 -15.85
C VAL A 228 -10.91 18.59 -14.51
N VAL A 229 -11.68 18.08 -13.56
CA VAL A 229 -11.78 18.63 -12.21
C VAL A 229 -10.66 18.09 -11.31
N PHE A 230 -9.64 18.90 -11.04
CA PHE A 230 -8.53 18.56 -10.14
C PHE A 230 -8.76 19.24 -8.78
N VAL A 231 -9.07 18.47 -7.74
CA VAL A 231 -9.45 18.99 -6.42
C VAL A 231 -8.32 18.95 -5.38
N GLY A 232 -7.15 18.43 -5.77
CA GLY A 232 -6.03 18.23 -4.85
C GLY A 232 -6.22 17.06 -3.90
N ALA A 233 -5.28 16.88 -2.98
CA ALA A 233 -5.36 15.80 -2.00
C ALA A 233 -6.51 16.01 -1.00
N LYS A 234 -7.26 14.94 -0.70
CA LYS A 234 -8.35 14.93 0.28
C LYS A 234 -8.17 13.76 1.25
N HIS A 235 -8.69 13.91 2.47
CA HIS A 235 -8.54 12.92 3.55
C HIS A 235 -9.82 12.78 4.37
N GLY A 236 -9.95 11.64 5.06
CA GLY A 236 -11.06 11.41 5.98
C GLY A 236 -12.43 11.62 5.31
N ARG A 237 -13.30 12.39 5.96
CA ARG A 237 -14.67 12.63 5.47
C ARG A 237 -14.71 13.42 4.17
N ASP A 238 -13.75 14.32 3.93
CA ASP A 238 -13.67 15.05 2.66
C ASP A 238 -13.40 14.13 1.49
N LEU A 239 -12.53 13.12 1.66
CA LEU A 239 -12.30 12.10 0.65
C LEU A 239 -13.56 11.24 0.42
N VAL A 240 -14.22 10.82 1.49
CA VAL A 240 -15.49 10.06 1.42
C VAL A 240 -16.55 10.82 0.63
N SER A 241 -16.62 12.15 0.75
CA SER A 241 -17.59 12.95 0.01
C SER A 241 -17.41 12.85 -1.51
N TYR A 242 -16.16 12.74 -2.00
CA TYR A 242 -15.88 12.52 -3.43
C TYR A 242 -16.21 11.10 -3.89
N TYR A 243 -15.93 10.08 -3.07
CA TYR A 243 -16.41 8.72 -3.39
C TYR A 243 -17.93 8.69 -3.48
N ASN A 244 -18.65 9.30 -2.53
CA ASN A 244 -20.11 9.33 -2.53
C ASN A 244 -20.72 10.19 -3.66
N ALA A 245 -19.93 11.06 -4.30
CA ALA A 245 -20.33 11.82 -5.47
C ALA A 245 -20.07 11.08 -6.79
N ALA A 246 -19.30 9.99 -6.75
CA ALA A 246 -18.88 9.25 -7.94
C ALA A 246 -19.90 8.18 -8.36
N ASP A 247 -20.03 7.99 -9.67
CA ASP A 247 -20.82 6.90 -10.27
C ASP A 247 -19.92 5.71 -10.63
N VAL A 248 -18.65 5.96 -10.95
CA VAL A 248 -17.64 4.92 -11.17
C VAL A 248 -16.26 5.37 -10.68
N PHE A 249 -15.52 4.45 -10.11
CA PHE A 249 -14.12 4.63 -9.71
C PHE A 249 -13.21 4.08 -10.79
N VAL A 250 -12.40 4.95 -11.42
CA VAL A 250 -11.48 4.57 -12.50
C VAL A 250 -10.07 4.38 -11.95
N PHE A 251 -9.51 3.17 -12.14
CA PHE A 251 -8.18 2.81 -11.70
C PHE A 251 -7.26 2.43 -12.87
N PRO A 252 -6.60 3.40 -13.52
CA PRO A 252 -5.82 3.18 -14.73
C PRO A 252 -4.40 2.67 -14.49
N SER A 253 -4.00 2.45 -13.23
CA SER A 253 -2.65 2.02 -12.86
C SER A 253 -2.33 0.61 -13.36
N LEU A 254 -1.10 0.43 -13.86
CA LEU A 254 -0.60 -0.85 -14.39
C LEU A 254 0.34 -1.59 -13.40
N THR A 255 0.80 -0.93 -12.34
CA THR A 255 1.92 -1.41 -11.52
C THR A 255 1.61 -1.56 -10.03
N ASP A 256 0.40 -1.26 -9.59
CA ASP A 256 0.02 -1.38 -8.19
C ASP A 256 -0.06 -2.83 -7.73
N THR A 257 0.40 -3.08 -6.50
CA THR A 257 0.34 -4.42 -5.88
C THR A 257 -1.04 -4.77 -5.35
N PHE A 258 -1.88 -3.75 -5.03
CA PHE A 258 -3.21 -3.93 -4.48
C PHE A 258 -4.17 -2.81 -4.91
N GLY A 259 -3.93 -1.57 -4.47
CA GLY A 259 -4.83 -0.44 -4.69
C GLY A 259 -5.95 -0.34 -3.65
N LEU A 260 -5.61 0.05 -2.41
CA LEU A 260 -6.57 0.23 -1.29
C LEU A 260 -7.76 1.12 -1.68
N VAL A 261 -7.53 2.10 -2.54
CA VAL A 261 -8.55 3.05 -3.03
C VAL A 261 -9.71 2.36 -3.77
N MET A 262 -9.47 1.18 -4.37
CA MET A 262 -10.56 0.38 -4.95
C MET A 262 -11.49 -0.17 -3.87
N LEU A 263 -10.95 -0.66 -2.74
CA LEU A 263 -11.79 -1.10 -1.61
C LEU A 263 -12.52 0.08 -0.95
N GLU A 264 -11.91 1.26 -0.89
CA GLU A 264 -12.53 2.48 -0.38
C GLU A 264 -13.73 2.87 -1.26
N ALA A 265 -13.57 2.83 -2.59
CA ALA A 265 -14.65 3.06 -3.55
C ALA A 265 -15.79 2.06 -3.38
N LEU A 266 -15.48 0.75 -3.36
CA LEU A 266 -16.46 -0.30 -3.16
C LEU A 266 -17.21 -0.17 -1.83
N ALA A 267 -16.51 0.23 -0.75
CA ALA A 267 -17.15 0.46 0.55
C ALA A 267 -18.14 1.62 0.53
N CYS A 268 -17.90 2.62 -0.33
CA CYS A 268 -18.81 3.73 -0.58
C CYS A 268 -19.93 3.38 -1.60
N GLY A 269 -19.95 2.15 -2.13
CA GLY A 269 -20.95 1.73 -3.14
C GLY A 269 -20.58 2.15 -4.56
N VAL A 270 -19.31 2.43 -4.85
CA VAL A 270 -18.85 2.88 -6.17
C VAL A 270 -18.16 1.72 -6.88
N PRO A 271 -18.69 1.25 -8.02
CA PRO A 271 -18.08 0.17 -8.80
C PRO A 271 -16.76 0.61 -9.43
N VAL A 272 -15.87 -0.37 -9.66
CA VAL A 272 -14.50 -0.15 -10.15
C VAL A 272 -14.39 -0.45 -11.63
N ALA A 273 -13.75 0.43 -12.39
CA ALA A 273 -13.29 0.22 -13.76
C ALA A 273 -11.75 0.24 -13.81
N ALA A 274 -11.10 -0.81 -14.32
CA ALA A 274 -9.65 -0.90 -14.34
C ALA A 274 -9.13 -1.80 -15.47
N PHE A 275 -7.82 -1.73 -15.72
CA PHE A 275 -7.15 -2.70 -16.58
C PHE A 275 -7.04 -4.08 -15.91
N PRO A 276 -7.06 -5.19 -16.68
CA PRO A 276 -6.98 -6.56 -16.18
C PRO A 276 -5.55 -6.95 -15.81
N VAL A 277 -4.92 -6.18 -14.92
CA VAL A 277 -3.54 -6.38 -14.45
C VAL A 277 -3.49 -6.80 -12.99
N MET A 278 -2.30 -7.16 -12.51
CA MET A 278 -2.05 -7.43 -11.09
C MET A 278 -2.49 -6.24 -10.23
N GLY A 279 -3.05 -6.50 -9.06
CA GLY A 279 -3.72 -5.53 -8.22
C GLY A 279 -5.21 -5.52 -8.50
N PRO A 280 -5.70 -4.90 -9.59
CA PRO A 280 -7.12 -4.97 -9.96
C PRO A 280 -7.69 -6.39 -10.03
N LYS A 281 -7.01 -7.34 -10.70
CA LYS A 281 -7.46 -8.76 -10.76
C LYS A 281 -7.61 -9.42 -9.40
N ASP A 282 -6.82 -9.00 -8.42
CA ASP A 282 -6.86 -9.57 -7.07
C ASP A 282 -7.87 -8.87 -6.15
N VAL A 283 -8.28 -7.65 -6.48
CA VAL A 283 -9.25 -6.87 -5.71
C VAL A 283 -10.65 -7.01 -6.27
N VAL A 284 -10.82 -6.80 -7.58
CA VAL A 284 -12.11 -6.93 -8.29
C VAL A 284 -12.27 -8.39 -8.72
N THR A 285 -12.65 -9.24 -7.77
CA THR A 285 -12.77 -10.70 -7.97
C THR A 285 -14.21 -11.16 -8.23
N ASP A 286 -15.14 -10.21 -8.41
CA ASP A 286 -16.56 -10.43 -8.68
C ASP A 286 -16.99 -9.38 -9.72
N ASP A 287 -17.58 -9.83 -10.82
CA ASP A 287 -18.06 -8.98 -11.92
C ASP A 287 -19.23 -8.06 -11.55
N LYS A 288 -19.86 -8.30 -10.38
CA LYS A 288 -20.90 -7.42 -9.82
C LYS A 288 -20.37 -6.15 -9.16
N VAL A 289 -19.05 -6.05 -8.94
CA VAL A 289 -18.49 -4.90 -8.21
C VAL A 289 -17.52 -4.08 -9.08
N GLY A 290 -17.24 -4.52 -10.29
CA GLY A 290 -16.38 -3.78 -11.22
C GLY A 290 -16.15 -4.53 -12.51
N CYS A 291 -15.58 -3.84 -13.47
CA CYS A 291 -15.21 -4.39 -14.76
C CYS A 291 -13.71 -4.20 -15.02
N LEU A 292 -13.06 -5.26 -15.48
CA LEU A 292 -11.65 -5.26 -15.89
C LEU A 292 -11.58 -5.53 -17.39
N ASP A 293 -11.11 -4.54 -18.17
CA ASP A 293 -10.96 -4.66 -19.62
C ASP A 293 -9.70 -3.98 -20.11
N GLU A 294 -9.12 -4.48 -21.21
CA GLU A 294 -7.98 -3.86 -21.90
C GLU A 294 -8.37 -2.51 -22.52
N ASP A 295 -9.64 -2.31 -22.83
CA ASP A 295 -10.23 -1.02 -23.20
C ASP A 295 -10.91 -0.42 -21.95
N LEU A 296 -10.26 0.60 -21.37
CA LEU A 296 -10.74 1.25 -20.17
C LEU A 296 -12.11 1.94 -20.36
N SER A 297 -12.48 2.31 -21.61
CA SER A 297 -13.81 2.88 -21.89
C SER A 297 -14.90 1.81 -21.73
N VAL A 298 -14.68 0.60 -22.22
CA VAL A 298 -15.56 -0.55 -22.04
C VAL A 298 -15.70 -0.89 -20.53
N ALA A 299 -14.57 -0.86 -19.81
CA ALA A 299 -14.60 -1.10 -18.37
C ALA A 299 -15.46 -0.06 -17.63
N ILE A 300 -15.37 1.22 -17.98
CA ILE A 300 -16.15 2.32 -17.39
C ILE A 300 -17.63 2.17 -17.72
N GLU A 301 -17.98 1.99 -18.99
CA GLU A 301 -19.36 1.87 -19.44
C GLU A 301 -20.06 0.67 -18.76
N THR A 302 -19.37 -0.45 -18.64
CA THR A 302 -19.87 -1.64 -17.95
C THR A 302 -20.03 -1.36 -16.45
N ALA A 303 -19.03 -0.79 -15.80
CA ALA A 303 -19.08 -0.49 -14.37
C ALA A 303 -20.22 0.46 -14.00
N LEU A 304 -20.55 1.43 -14.85
CA LEU A 304 -21.69 2.34 -14.66
C LEU A 304 -23.07 1.64 -14.59
N THR A 305 -23.17 0.38 -15.02
CA THR A 305 -24.42 -0.41 -14.97
C THR A 305 -24.54 -1.25 -13.70
N LEU A 306 -23.50 -1.31 -12.85
CA LEU A 306 -23.44 -2.20 -11.70
C LEU A 306 -24.15 -1.62 -10.47
N CYS A 307 -24.56 -2.53 -9.56
CA CYS A 307 -25.33 -2.19 -8.39
C CYS A 307 -24.44 -1.74 -7.22
N PRO A 308 -24.65 -0.54 -6.65
CA PRO A 308 -23.88 -0.05 -5.50
C PRO A 308 -23.95 -0.95 -4.26
N GLU A 309 -25.08 -1.61 -4.02
CA GLU A 309 -25.30 -2.48 -2.88
C GLU A 309 -24.40 -3.72 -2.91
N ASP A 310 -24.12 -4.27 -4.09
CA ASP A 310 -23.19 -5.39 -4.27
C ASP A 310 -21.76 -4.98 -3.92
N CYS A 311 -21.36 -3.76 -4.29
CA CYS A 311 -20.06 -3.18 -3.93
C CYS A 311 -19.88 -3.09 -2.41
N VAL A 312 -20.88 -2.56 -1.71
CA VAL A 312 -20.87 -2.45 -0.25
C VAL A 312 -20.81 -3.82 0.42
N ALA A 313 -21.63 -4.78 -0.04
CA ALA A 313 -21.65 -6.13 0.49
C ALA A 313 -20.30 -6.85 0.30
N PHE A 314 -19.63 -6.60 -0.81
CA PHE A 314 -18.30 -7.12 -1.10
C PHE A 314 -17.23 -6.53 -0.19
N ALA A 315 -17.21 -5.19 0.00
CA ALA A 315 -16.25 -4.51 0.84
C ALA A 315 -16.35 -4.89 2.33
N LYS A 316 -17.57 -5.09 2.84
CA LYS A 316 -17.82 -5.51 4.24
C LYS A 316 -17.13 -6.82 4.62
N LYS A 317 -16.86 -7.70 3.66
CA LYS A 317 -16.15 -8.97 3.90
C LYS A 317 -14.64 -8.79 4.07
N ARG A 318 -14.10 -7.58 3.88
CA ARG A 318 -12.66 -7.26 3.87
C ARG A 318 -12.33 -6.25 4.97
N SER A 319 -12.29 -6.74 6.23
CA SER A 319 -12.03 -5.88 7.40
C SER A 319 -10.54 -5.78 7.75
N TRP A 320 -10.13 -4.63 8.32
CA TRP A 320 -8.81 -4.49 8.91
C TRP A 320 -8.58 -5.41 10.11
N THR A 321 -9.63 -5.80 10.83
CA THR A 321 -9.55 -6.73 11.96
C THR A 321 -9.05 -8.11 11.50
N ALA A 322 -9.65 -8.69 10.46
CA ALA A 322 -9.20 -9.96 9.89
C ALA A 322 -7.78 -9.88 9.31
N CYS A 323 -7.45 -8.72 8.69
CA CYS A 323 -6.10 -8.45 8.19
C CYS A 323 -5.06 -8.44 9.32
N ALA A 324 -5.37 -7.83 10.46
CA ALA A 324 -4.50 -7.80 11.64
C ALA A 324 -4.35 -9.17 12.32
N GLU A 325 -5.40 -10.00 12.32
CA GLU A 325 -5.33 -11.39 12.79
C GLU A 325 -4.36 -12.21 11.97
N THR A 326 -4.48 -12.11 10.64
CA THR A 326 -3.58 -12.78 9.71
C THR A 326 -2.14 -12.30 9.89
N PHE A 327 -1.92 -10.99 9.97
CA PHE A 327 -0.59 -10.41 10.24
C PHE A 327 0.02 -10.96 11.52
N ARG A 328 -0.74 -10.93 12.61
CA ARG A 328 -0.32 -11.40 13.93
C ARG A 328 0.04 -12.89 13.92
N SER A 329 -0.72 -13.71 13.19
CA SER A 329 -0.47 -15.16 13.09
C SER A 329 0.84 -15.49 12.37
N TYR A 330 1.33 -14.61 11.49
CA TYR A 330 2.58 -14.81 10.76
C TYR A 330 3.81 -14.28 11.51
N LEU A 331 3.63 -13.47 12.54
CA LEU A 331 4.75 -12.97 13.34
C LEU A 331 5.48 -14.12 14.02
N HIS A 332 6.79 -14.13 13.87
CA HIS A 332 7.63 -15.10 14.58
C HIS A 332 7.95 -14.54 15.97
N GLN A 333 7.41 -15.20 17.02
CA GLN A 333 7.67 -14.84 18.39
C GLN A 333 9.01 -15.43 18.86
N PHE A 334 9.71 -14.69 19.70
CA PHE A 334 10.96 -15.12 20.33
C PHE A 334 11.03 -14.63 21.78
N ASP A 335 11.89 -15.26 22.57
CA ASP A 335 12.18 -14.81 23.94
C ASP A 335 12.97 -13.50 23.91
N PRO A 336 12.47 -12.40 24.49
CA PRO A 336 13.17 -11.12 24.54
C PRO A 336 14.58 -11.19 25.17
N THR A 337 14.90 -12.18 26.00
CA THR A 337 16.24 -12.37 26.56
C THR A 337 17.32 -12.60 25.48
N MET A 338 16.95 -13.14 24.31
CA MET A 338 17.84 -13.30 23.16
C MET A 338 18.42 -11.98 22.65
N ILE A 339 17.76 -10.84 22.91
CA ILE A 339 18.21 -9.50 22.51
C ILE A 339 19.57 -9.16 23.12
N HIS A 340 19.85 -9.67 24.31
CA HIS A 340 21.12 -9.49 25.03
C HIS A 340 22.18 -10.56 24.74
N GLY A 341 21.85 -11.58 23.93
CA GLY A 341 22.76 -12.66 23.57
C GLY A 341 24.01 -12.19 22.82
N ALA A 342 25.03 -13.08 22.71
CA ALA A 342 26.25 -12.82 21.96
C ALA A 342 26.03 -12.63 20.46
N ASP A 343 26.94 -11.92 19.78
CA ASP A 343 26.89 -11.74 18.31
C ASP A 343 27.12 -13.09 17.59
N VAL A 344 26.09 -13.63 16.97
CA VAL A 344 26.12 -14.93 16.25
C VAL A 344 27.08 -14.88 15.04
N LEU A 345 27.23 -13.71 14.40
CA LEU A 345 28.12 -13.56 13.23
C LEU A 345 29.62 -13.58 13.57
N SER A 346 30.00 -13.40 14.84
CA SER A 346 31.39 -13.55 15.28
C SER A 346 31.81 -15.00 15.55
N ALA A 347 30.83 -15.89 15.71
CA ALA A 347 31.09 -17.32 16.01
C ALA A 347 31.31 -18.19 14.76
N THR A 348 30.99 -17.68 13.57
CA THR A 348 31.16 -18.44 12.29
C THR A 348 32.43 -18.01 11.51
N ALA A 349 33.27 -17.15 12.08
CA ALA A 349 34.53 -16.68 11.47
C ALA A 349 35.77 -17.23 12.19
N SER A 350 35.63 -18.25 13.03
CA SER A 350 36.75 -19.00 13.69
C SER A 350 36.88 -20.42 13.17
#